data_c8064271e370ee3e3a206e756e1beb5a
#
_entry.id   c8064271e370ee3e3a206e756e1beb5a
#
_cell.length_a   1.000
_cell.length_b   1.000
_cell.length_c   1.000
_cell.angle_alpha   90.00
_cell.angle_beta   90.00
_cell.angle_gamma   90.00
#
_symmetry.space_group_name_H-M   'P 1'
#
loop_
_entity.id
_entity.type
_entity.pdbx_description
1 polymer ?
#
loop_
_entity_poly.entity_id
_entity_poly.type
_entity_poly.pdbx_seq_one_letter_code
_entity_poly.pdbx_strand_id
1 'polypeptide(L)'
;MVLRTADFKISDSLRKTLKKIARDGQRWQVRFDSAFEQVMRACAAPRRDGPGTWISEDIIAGYTGLHQQGFAHSSELWLDGELVGGAYGVSIGTMFYGESMFARVTDGSKVALAYLVHFLRQHGVELIDCQQETGHLASLGARPIPRKDFIAHLQKCIVMPQIRDWCPIAPF
;
A
#
# COMPACT_ATOMS: atom_id res chain seq x y z
N MET A 1 -11.52 -9.49 3.85
CA MET A 1 -11.27 -8.18 4.50
C MET A 1 -10.96 -7.15 3.43
N VAL A 2 -11.69 -6.04 3.39
CA VAL A 2 -11.45 -4.97 2.41
C VAL A 2 -11.37 -3.61 3.10
N LEU A 3 -10.58 -2.70 2.54
CA LEU A 3 -10.55 -1.30 2.91
C LEU A 3 -11.22 -0.48 1.80
N ARG A 4 -12.34 0.17 2.11
CA ARG A 4 -12.89 1.19 1.22
C ARG A 4 -11.99 2.42 1.29
N THR A 5 -11.51 2.90 0.16
CA THR A 5 -10.61 4.07 0.12
C THR A 5 -11.24 5.32 0.76
N ALA A 6 -12.57 5.45 0.68
CA ALA A 6 -13.34 6.51 1.34
C ALA A 6 -13.43 6.36 2.86
N ASP A 7 -13.30 5.15 3.39
CA ASP A 7 -13.43 4.83 4.82
C ASP A 7 -12.06 4.77 5.55
N PHE A 8 -10.95 5.10 4.86
CA PHE A 8 -9.61 5.06 5.45
C PHE A 8 -9.50 6.01 6.64
N LYS A 9 -9.16 5.45 7.79
CA LYS A 9 -9.08 6.19 9.05
C LYS A 9 -7.67 6.74 9.29
N ILE A 10 -7.58 8.05 9.39
CA ILE A 10 -6.34 8.76 9.78
C ILE A 10 -6.50 9.23 11.22
N SER A 11 -5.81 8.57 12.16
CA SER A 11 -5.77 9.00 13.56
C SER A 11 -5.10 10.38 13.71
N ASP A 12 -5.34 11.06 14.83
CA ASP A 12 -4.71 12.35 15.09
C ASP A 12 -3.18 12.25 15.14
N SER A 13 -2.64 11.13 15.64
CA SER A 13 -1.21 10.85 15.62
C SER A 13 -0.69 10.74 14.18
N LEU A 14 -1.32 9.91 13.34
CA LEU A 14 -0.93 9.77 11.94
C LEU A 14 -1.06 11.09 11.18
N ARG A 15 -2.11 11.87 11.45
CA ARG A 15 -2.29 13.22 10.86
C ARG A 15 -1.14 14.16 11.20
N LYS A 16 -0.66 14.14 12.45
CA LYS A 16 0.51 14.93 12.86
C LYS A 16 1.77 14.48 12.12
N THR A 17 1.98 13.17 11.99
CA THR A 17 3.10 12.59 11.24
C THR A 17 3.07 13.00 9.77
N LEU A 18 1.92 12.91 9.10
CA LEU A 18 1.74 13.30 7.70
C LEU A 18 2.04 14.79 7.49
N LYS A 19 1.53 15.67 8.38
CA LYS A 19 1.82 17.11 8.33
C LYS A 19 3.30 17.42 8.54
N LYS A 20 3.98 16.69 9.44
CA LYS A 20 5.43 16.83 9.66
C LYS A 20 6.20 16.49 8.38
N ILE A 21 5.87 15.33 7.77
CA ILE A 21 6.51 14.86 6.53
C ILE A 21 6.31 15.87 5.39
N ALA A 22 5.08 16.37 5.21
CA ALA A 22 4.78 17.37 4.18
C ALA A 22 5.53 18.70 4.34
N ARG A 23 5.86 19.09 5.58
CA ARG A 23 6.62 20.33 5.86
C ARG A 23 8.12 20.18 5.64
N ASP A 24 8.66 18.98 5.80
CA ASP A 24 10.10 18.69 5.74
C ASP A 24 10.43 17.81 4.53
N GLY A 25 10.00 18.27 3.36
CA GLY A 25 10.16 17.55 2.09
C GLY A 25 11.62 17.41 1.63
N GLN A 26 12.58 18.10 2.26
CA GLN A 26 14.01 17.88 1.99
C GLN A 26 14.48 16.54 2.56
N ARG A 27 14.05 16.22 3.79
CA ARG A 27 14.43 14.98 4.47
C ARG A 27 13.48 13.82 4.15
N TRP A 28 12.16 14.09 4.09
CA TRP A 28 11.13 13.11 3.90
C TRP A 28 10.60 13.13 2.48
N GLN A 29 10.59 11.98 1.85
CA GLN A 29 10.05 11.84 0.50
C GLN A 29 9.12 10.64 0.44
N VAL A 30 7.98 10.81 -0.21
CA VAL A 30 7.14 9.68 -0.62
C VAL A 30 7.34 9.48 -2.12
N ARG A 31 7.61 8.25 -2.51
CA ARG A 31 7.80 7.85 -3.90
C ARG A 31 6.94 6.66 -4.21
N PHE A 32 6.62 6.48 -5.48
CA PHE A 32 6.00 5.26 -5.98
C PHE A 32 6.95 4.62 -6.98
N ASP A 33 7.01 3.28 -6.95
CA ASP A 33 7.71 2.45 -7.93
C ASP A 33 9.22 2.75 -8.11
N SER A 34 9.83 3.48 -7.18
CA SER A 34 11.25 3.83 -7.28
C SER A 34 12.20 2.73 -6.77
N ALA A 35 11.69 1.85 -5.91
CA ALA A 35 12.48 0.77 -5.28
C ALA A 35 11.61 -0.46 -4.94
N PHE A 36 10.78 -0.91 -5.87
CA PHE A 36 9.79 -1.97 -5.67
C PHE A 36 10.40 -3.24 -5.03
N GLU A 37 11.49 -3.77 -5.58
CA GLU A 37 12.14 -4.96 -5.04
C GLU A 37 12.68 -4.74 -3.61
N GLN A 38 13.19 -3.53 -3.31
CA GLN A 38 13.65 -3.20 -1.96
C GLN A 38 12.49 -3.17 -0.96
N VAL A 39 11.30 -2.71 -1.38
CA VAL A 39 10.07 -2.76 -0.55
C VAL A 39 9.71 -4.22 -0.27
N MET A 40 9.71 -5.09 -1.29
CA MET A 40 9.43 -6.52 -1.11
C MET A 40 10.41 -7.19 -0.15
N ARG A 41 11.72 -6.95 -0.33
CA ARG A 41 12.77 -7.48 0.56
C ARG A 41 12.62 -6.97 1.99
N ALA A 42 12.23 -5.71 2.17
CA ALA A 42 11.95 -5.16 3.50
C ALA A 42 10.69 -5.78 4.13
N CYS A 43 9.66 -6.10 3.35
CA CYS A 43 8.47 -6.83 3.80
C CYS A 43 8.79 -8.30 4.14
N ALA A 44 9.78 -8.90 3.46
CA ALA A 44 10.25 -10.27 3.69
C ALA A 44 11.13 -10.40 4.94
N ALA A 45 11.68 -9.30 5.47
CA ALA A 45 12.55 -9.33 6.62
C ALA A 45 11.85 -9.93 7.86
N PRO A 46 12.58 -10.69 8.72
CA PRO A 46 11.98 -11.25 9.93
C PRO A 46 11.33 -10.18 10.80
N ARG A 47 10.10 -10.43 11.23
CA ARG A 47 9.41 -9.59 12.21
C ARG A 47 9.89 -9.95 13.61
N ARG A 48 9.96 -8.96 14.52
CA ARG A 48 10.43 -9.14 15.90
C ARG A 48 9.71 -10.28 16.65
N ASP A 49 8.43 -10.54 16.33
CA ASP A 49 7.56 -11.42 17.10
C ASP A 49 6.86 -12.49 16.24
N GLY A 50 7.45 -12.92 15.10
CA GLY A 50 6.75 -13.85 14.21
C GLY A 50 7.66 -14.92 13.58
N PRO A 51 7.10 -16.12 13.31
CA PRO A 51 7.74 -17.08 12.43
C PRO A 51 7.89 -16.46 11.06
N GLY A 52 8.94 -16.81 10.36
CA GLY A 52 9.34 -16.40 9.01
C GLY A 52 8.31 -15.71 8.10
N THR A 53 8.72 -15.36 6.94
CA THR A 53 7.85 -14.69 5.94
C THR A 53 7.39 -15.71 4.89
N TRP A 54 6.22 -15.47 4.29
CA TRP A 54 5.75 -16.19 3.10
C TRP A 54 6.44 -15.68 1.81
N ILE A 55 7.13 -14.52 1.89
CA ILE A 55 7.77 -13.87 0.75
C ILE A 55 9.14 -14.52 0.52
N SER A 56 9.19 -15.52 -0.37
CA SER A 56 10.41 -16.19 -0.81
C SER A 56 11.09 -15.43 -1.97
N GLU A 57 12.31 -15.83 -2.34
CA GLU A 57 13.00 -15.27 -3.51
C GLU A 57 12.20 -15.48 -4.82
N ASP A 58 11.53 -16.62 -4.99
CA ASP A 58 10.69 -16.88 -6.15
C ASP A 58 9.48 -15.93 -6.21
N ILE A 59 8.90 -15.64 -5.05
CA ILE A 59 7.80 -14.66 -4.93
C ILE A 59 8.31 -13.25 -5.26
N ILE A 60 9.48 -12.87 -4.76
CA ILE A 60 10.10 -11.58 -5.10
C ILE A 60 10.32 -11.48 -6.61
N ALA A 61 10.89 -12.50 -7.23
CA ALA A 61 11.13 -12.55 -8.67
C ALA A 61 9.81 -12.45 -9.46
N GLY A 62 8.78 -13.20 -9.06
CA GLY A 62 7.46 -13.18 -9.70
C GLY A 62 6.78 -11.81 -9.64
N TYR A 63 6.75 -11.17 -8.46
CA TYR A 63 6.16 -9.84 -8.31
C TYR A 63 7.00 -8.74 -8.98
N THR A 64 8.33 -8.88 -9.01
CA THR A 64 9.20 -7.97 -9.78
C THR A 64 8.89 -8.07 -11.28
N GLY A 65 8.61 -9.27 -11.79
CA GLY A 65 8.13 -9.47 -13.16
C GLY A 65 6.77 -8.80 -13.41
N LEU A 66 5.83 -8.88 -12.46
CA LEU A 66 4.55 -8.15 -12.54
C LEU A 66 4.75 -6.62 -12.49
N HIS A 67 5.69 -6.16 -11.69
CA HIS A 67 6.04 -4.74 -11.62
C HIS A 67 6.58 -4.22 -12.97
N GLN A 68 7.50 -4.96 -13.60
CA GLN A 68 8.03 -4.60 -14.93
C GLN A 68 6.95 -4.57 -16.03
N GLN A 69 5.86 -5.34 -15.84
CA GLN A 69 4.69 -5.33 -16.72
C GLN A 69 3.64 -4.28 -16.35
N GLY A 70 3.86 -3.49 -15.29
CA GLY A 70 2.95 -2.43 -14.84
C GLY A 70 1.72 -2.91 -14.07
N PHE A 71 1.80 -4.10 -13.45
CA PHE A 71 0.72 -4.64 -12.61
C PHE A 71 0.99 -4.54 -11.11
N ALA A 72 2.23 -4.67 -10.68
CA ALA A 72 2.58 -4.55 -9.27
C ALA A 72 3.25 -3.20 -8.99
N HIS A 73 2.88 -2.59 -7.87
CA HIS A 73 3.27 -1.22 -7.52
C HIS A 73 3.62 -1.10 -6.06
N SER A 74 4.54 -0.18 -5.75
CA SER A 74 4.94 0.15 -4.38
C SER A 74 4.69 1.61 -4.04
N SER A 75 4.40 1.85 -2.77
CA SER A 75 4.43 3.17 -2.13
C SER A 75 5.51 3.16 -1.06
N GLU A 76 6.38 4.15 -1.07
CA GLU A 76 7.64 4.18 -0.35
C GLU A 76 7.77 5.44 0.48
N LEU A 77 8.21 5.30 1.72
CA LEU A 77 8.60 6.42 2.57
C LEU A 77 10.10 6.42 2.76
N TRP A 78 10.72 7.52 2.39
CA TRP A 78 12.15 7.77 2.49
C TRP A 78 12.46 8.86 3.51
N LEU A 79 13.50 8.66 4.31
CA LEU A 79 14.04 9.64 5.24
C LEU A 79 15.55 9.76 5.02
N ASP A 80 16.03 10.97 4.71
CA ASP A 80 17.45 11.24 4.45
C ASP A 80 18.08 10.28 3.41
N GLY A 81 17.30 9.86 2.40
CA GLY A 81 17.73 8.91 1.38
C GLY A 81 17.60 7.43 1.75
N GLU A 82 17.17 7.11 2.97
CA GLU A 82 16.96 5.74 3.45
C GLU A 82 15.49 5.32 3.29
N LEU A 83 15.22 4.12 2.79
CA LEU A 83 13.87 3.54 2.71
C LEU A 83 13.43 3.09 4.10
N VAL A 84 12.48 3.81 4.74
CA VAL A 84 12.08 3.60 6.13
C VAL A 84 10.65 3.09 6.33
N GLY A 85 9.87 3.00 5.26
CA GLY A 85 8.53 2.42 5.28
C GLY A 85 8.03 2.18 3.87
N GLY A 86 7.08 1.26 3.71
CA GLY A 86 6.52 0.98 2.40
C GLY A 86 5.37 0.00 2.44
N ALA A 87 4.64 -0.04 1.34
CA ALA A 87 3.60 -1.01 1.05
C ALA A 87 3.67 -1.37 -0.43
N TYR A 88 3.30 -2.59 -0.79
CA TYR A 88 3.17 -2.99 -2.19
C TYR A 88 1.90 -3.80 -2.43
N GLY A 89 1.51 -3.88 -3.68
CA GLY A 89 0.36 -4.64 -4.09
C GLY A 89 0.23 -4.72 -5.61
N VAL A 90 -0.88 -5.31 -6.06
CA VAL A 90 -1.20 -5.52 -7.48
C VAL A 90 -2.40 -4.66 -7.86
N SER A 91 -2.33 -3.99 -9.00
CA SER A 91 -3.40 -3.19 -9.60
C SER A 91 -3.91 -3.87 -10.87
N ILE A 92 -5.22 -4.10 -10.94
CA ILE A 92 -5.87 -4.64 -12.15
C ILE A 92 -7.14 -3.82 -12.40
N GLY A 93 -7.14 -3.06 -13.47
CA GLY A 93 -8.21 -2.10 -13.71
C GLY A 93 -8.28 -1.07 -12.58
N THR A 94 -9.45 -0.95 -11.94
CA THR A 94 -9.66 -0.12 -10.74
C THR A 94 -9.78 -0.95 -9.46
N MET A 95 -9.17 -2.13 -9.40
CA MET A 95 -9.03 -2.96 -8.21
C MET A 95 -7.58 -2.97 -7.75
N PHE A 96 -7.35 -2.84 -6.44
CA PHE A 96 -6.02 -2.95 -5.84
C PHE A 96 -5.99 -4.06 -4.80
N TYR A 97 -4.98 -4.92 -4.87
CA TYR A 97 -4.72 -6.03 -3.95
C TYR A 97 -3.50 -5.66 -3.11
N GLY A 98 -3.73 -5.32 -1.84
CA GLY A 98 -2.66 -4.97 -0.90
C GLY A 98 -1.99 -6.23 -0.37
N GLU A 99 -0.71 -6.43 -0.67
CA GLU A 99 0.02 -7.66 -0.37
C GLU A 99 0.74 -7.59 0.98
N SER A 100 1.58 -6.61 1.17
CA SER A 100 2.32 -6.46 2.43
C SER A 100 2.78 -5.03 2.64
N MET A 101 3.18 -4.73 3.90
CA MET A 101 3.78 -3.46 4.27
C MET A 101 4.81 -3.64 5.37
N PHE A 102 5.78 -2.73 5.45
CA PHE A 102 6.80 -2.69 6.48
C PHE A 102 7.01 -1.27 7.02
N ALA A 103 7.60 -1.17 8.22
CA ALA A 103 8.00 0.10 8.82
C ALA A 103 9.29 -0.08 9.63
N ARG A 104 10.27 0.79 9.41
CA ARG A 104 11.49 0.94 10.21
C ARG A 104 11.43 2.12 11.16
N VAL A 105 10.47 3.02 10.95
CA VAL A 105 10.17 4.17 11.80
C VAL A 105 8.70 4.17 12.19
N THR A 106 8.36 4.88 13.27
CA THR A 106 6.98 5.02 13.72
C THR A 106 6.08 5.51 12.60
N ASP A 107 4.94 4.85 12.40
CA ASP A 107 3.94 5.12 11.36
C ASP A 107 4.44 4.97 9.91
N GLY A 108 5.67 4.48 9.66
CA GLY A 108 6.24 4.43 8.31
C GLY A 108 5.36 3.72 7.27
N SER A 109 4.84 2.54 7.59
CA SER A 109 3.92 1.82 6.71
C SER A 109 2.55 2.51 6.57
N LYS A 110 2.06 3.15 7.65
CA LYS A 110 0.78 3.87 7.61
C LYS A 110 0.87 5.13 6.74
N VAL A 111 2.03 5.80 6.74
CA VAL A 111 2.28 6.95 5.86
C VAL A 111 2.28 6.49 4.40
N ALA A 112 3.04 5.45 4.06
CA ALA A 112 3.05 4.87 2.73
C ALA A 112 1.63 4.47 2.28
N LEU A 113 0.88 3.78 3.15
CA LEU A 113 -0.50 3.41 2.88
C LEU A 113 -1.43 4.63 2.71
N ALA A 114 -1.26 5.70 3.50
CA ALA A 114 -2.09 6.90 3.39
C ALA A 114 -1.94 7.58 2.02
N TYR A 115 -0.71 7.71 1.52
CA TYR A 115 -0.45 8.23 0.18
C TYR A 115 -1.00 7.30 -0.91
N LEU A 116 -0.82 6.00 -0.75
CA LEU A 116 -1.36 5.00 -1.68
C LEU A 116 -2.89 5.06 -1.74
N VAL A 117 -3.57 5.06 -0.59
CA VAL A 117 -5.04 5.13 -0.53
C VAL A 117 -5.55 6.43 -1.15
N HIS A 118 -4.89 7.56 -0.88
CA HIS A 118 -5.28 8.83 -1.47
C HIS A 118 -5.14 8.81 -3.00
N PHE A 119 -4.01 8.33 -3.50
CA PHE A 119 -3.75 8.16 -4.93
C PHE A 119 -4.79 7.24 -5.59
N LEU A 120 -5.00 6.05 -5.04
CA LEU A 120 -5.96 5.06 -5.55
C LEU A 120 -7.39 5.65 -5.62
N ARG A 121 -7.80 6.39 -4.59
CA ARG A 121 -9.10 7.06 -4.56
C ARG A 121 -9.25 8.09 -5.68
N GLN A 122 -8.22 8.87 -5.97
CA GLN A 122 -8.24 9.85 -7.07
C GLN A 122 -8.34 9.17 -8.45
N HIS A 123 -7.91 7.89 -8.56
CA HIS A 123 -7.99 7.10 -9.78
C HIS A 123 -9.20 6.15 -9.82
N GLY A 124 -10.21 6.39 -8.97
CA GLY A 124 -11.46 5.64 -9.00
C GLY A 124 -11.40 4.23 -8.39
N VAL A 125 -10.31 3.88 -7.67
CA VAL A 125 -10.25 2.64 -6.90
C VAL A 125 -11.06 2.81 -5.62
N GLU A 126 -12.17 2.08 -5.53
CA GLU A 126 -13.07 2.14 -4.36
C GLU A 126 -12.66 1.18 -3.24
N LEU A 127 -12.09 0.02 -3.60
CA LEU A 127 -11.72 -1.04 -2.67
C LEU A 127 -10.26 -1.44 -2.82
N ILE A 128 -9.63 -1.68 -1.66
CA ILE A 128 -8.38 -2.41 -1.55
C ILE A 128 -8.69 -3.76 -0.89
N ASP A 129 -8.32 -4.87 -1.55
CA ASP A 129 -8.36 -6.19 -0.91
C ASP A 129 -7.20 -6.32 0.06
N CYS A 130 -7.51 -6.50 1.33
CA CYS A 130 -6.52 -6.70 2.40
C CYS A 130 -6.37 -8.18 2.77
N GLN A 131 -7.09 -9.08 2.11
CA GLN A 131 -7.12 -10.54 2.29
C GLN A 131 -7.41 -10.97 3.74
N GLN A 132 -6.50 -10.71 4.66
CA GLN A 132 -6.57 -11.17 6.05
C GLN A 132 -7.28 -10.18 6.97
N GLU A 133 -8.04 -10.69 7.93
CA GLU A 133 -8.62 -9.89 9.01
C GLU A 133 -7.63 -9.75 10.15
N THR A 134 -7.15 -8.51 10.34
CA THR A 134 -6.25 -8.17 11.45
C THR A 134 -6.75 -6.93 12.18
N GLY A 135 -6.48 -6.85 13.48
CA GLY A 135 -6.80 -5.67 14.29
C GLY A 135 -6.13 -4.39 13.76
N HIS A 136 -4.94 -4.52 13.17
CA HIS A 136 -4.25 -3.40 12.54
C HIS A 136 -5.03 -2.84 11.35
N LEU A 137 -5.45 -3.68 10.42
CA LEU A 137 -6.26 -3.27 9.26
C LEU A 137 -7.63 -2.73 9.68
N ALA A 138 -8.27 -3.35 10.68
CA ALA A 138 -9.54 -2.85 11.25
C ALA A 138 -9.38 -1.44 11.84
N SER A 139 -8.27 -1.16 12.52
CA SER A 139 -7.96 0.18 13.05
C SER A 139 -7.82 1.24 11.96
N LEU A 140 -7.45 0.84 10.74
CA LEU A 140 -7.34 1.70 9.56
C LEU A 140 -8.65 1.83 8.76
N GLY A 141 -9.72 1.16 9.22
CA GLY A 141 -11.07 1.25 8.60
C GLY A 141 -11.44 0.05 7.72
N ALA A 142 -10.55 -0.95 7.60
CA ALA A 142 -10.88 -2.16 6.86
C ALA A 142 -11.95 -2.98 7.60
N ARG A 143 -12.78 -3.70 6.85
CA ARG A 143 -13.86 -4.54 7.37
C ARG A 143 -14.14 -5.74 6.44
N PRO A 144 -14.66 -6.85 6.96
CA PRO A 144 -15.14 -7.93 6.11
C PRO A 144 -16.37 -7.47 5.33
N ILE A 145 -16.54 -8.02 4.13
CA ILE A 145 -17.75 -7.89 3.32
C ILE A 145 -18.19 -9.27 2.83
N PRO A 146 -19.49 -9.49 2.51
CA PRO A 146 -19.95 -10.72 1.90
C PRO A 146 -19.21 -11.02 0.61
N ARG A 147 -18.84 -12.30 0.38
CA ARG A 147 -18.11 -12.73 -0.82
C ARG A 147 -18.84 -12.34 -2.11
N LYS A 148 -20.19 -12.44 -2.14
CA LYS A 148 -21.00 -12.03 -3.29
C LYS A 148 -20.80 -10.58 -3.68
N ASP A 149 -20.69 -9.70 -2.67
CA ASP A 149 -20.53 -8.25 -2.90
C ASP A 149 -19.11 -7.95 -3.41
N PHE A 150 -18.11 -8.66 -2.90
CA PHE A 150 -16.73 -8.59 -3.40
C PHE A 150 -16.63 -9.02 -4.86
N ILE A 151 -17.23 -10.18 -5.22
CA ILE A 151 -17.21 -10.69 -6.61
C ILE A 151 -17.94 -9.74 -7.55
N ALA A 152 -19.10 -9.20 -7.15
CA ALA A 152 -19.84 -8.24 -7.96
C ALA A 152 -19.05 -6.95 -8.20
N HIS A 153 -18.29 -6.48 -7.18
CA HIS A 153 -17.39 -5.34 -7.32
C HIS A 153 -16.22 -5.67 -8.25
N LEU A 154 -15.57 -6.80 -8.04
CA LEU A 154 -14.42 -7.25 -8.83
C LEU A 154 -14.74 -7.32 -10.33
N GLN A 155 -15.89 -7.92 -10.71
CA GLN A 155 -16.33 -8.02 -12.09
C GLN A 155 -16.46 -6.65 -12.80
N LYS A 156 -16.78 -5.59 -12.07
CA LYS A 156 -16.86 -4.23 -12.61
C LYS A 156 -15.47 -3.59 -12.74
N CYS A 157 -14.58 -3.83 -11.76
CA CYS A 157 -13.31 -3.13 -11.67
C CYS A 157 -12.24 -3.67 -12.62
N ILE A 158 -12.17 -4.99 -12.82
CA ILE A 158 -11.10 -5.63 -13.61
C ILE A 158 -11.17 -5.32 -15.12
N VAL A 159 -12.32 -4.87 -15.61
CA VAL A 159 -12.50 -4.47 -17.01
C VAL A 159 -12.25 -2.99 -17.26
N MET A 160 -12.01 -2.22 -16.20
CA MET A 160 -11.70 -0.79 -16.30
C MET A 160 -10.26 -0.58 -16.80
N PRO A 161 -9.94 0.58 -17.39
CA PRO A 161 -8.58 0.90 -17.79
C PRO A 161 -7.60 0.81 -16.63
N GLN A 162 -6.39 0.27 -16.91
CA GLN A 162 -5.30 0.20 -15.97
C GLN A 162 -4.76 1.61 -15.64
N ILE A 163 -4.44 1.85 -14.36
CA ILE A 163 -3.72 3.07 -13.95
C ILE A 163 -2.29 2.97 -14.49
N ARG A 164 -1.83 3.99 -15.23
CA ARG A 164 -0.52 3.99 -15.88
C ARG A 164 0.50 4.89 -15.20
N ASP A 165 0.05 6.08 -14.75
CA ASP A 165 0.95 7.10 -14.20
C ASP A 165 0.92 7.05 -12.67
N TRP A 166 1.89 6.34 -12.10
CA TRP A 166 2.04 6.17 -10.65
C TRP A 166 2.89 7.28 -10.06
N CYS A 167 2.23 8.39 -9.69
CA CYS A 167 2.87 9.54 -9.06
C CYS A 167 2.24 9.81 -7.69
N PRO A 168 3.02 9.94 -6.60
CA PRO A 168 2.42 10.18 -5.28
C PRO A 168 1.77 11.56 -5.22
N ILE A 169 0.55 11.59 -4.69
CA ILE A 169 -0.23 12.80 -4.43
C ILE A 169 -0.33 12.96 -2.91
N ALA A 170 0.01 14.14 -2.40
CA ALA A 170 -0.10 14.40 -0.97
C ALA A 170 -1.56 14.30 -0.50
N PRO A 171 -1.86 13.56 0.60
CA PRO A 171 -3.23 13.33 1.06
C PRO A 171 -3.89 14.55 1.70
N PHE A 172 -3.19 15.69 1.81
CA PHE A 172 -3.68 16.95 2.39
C PHE A 172 -3.12 18.16 1.65
#